data_9db4df5a54f5332a5c006ad8afc93ae9
#
_entry.id   9db4df5a54f5332a5c006ad8afc93ae9
#
_cell.length_a   1.000
_cell.length_b   1.000
_cell.length_c   1.000
_cell.angle_alpha   90.00
_cell.angle_beta   90.00
_cell.angle_gamma   90.00
#
_symmetry.space_group_name_H-M   'P 1'
#
loop_
_entity.id
_entity.type
_entity.pdbx_description
1 polymer ?
#
loop_
_entity_poly.entity_id
_entity_poly.type
_entity_poly.pdbx_seq_one_letter_code
_entity_poly.pdbx_strand_id
1 'polypeptide(L)'
;MCIRDRYSSVLEKERRGDYLGKTIQVVPHVTNEIKDFIGIGDDEVDFMLCEIGGTVGDIEGLPFFEAIRQFSHEKPRGQCLFMHLTLLPFLNASGELKTKPTQHSVKELQSIGIAPDILVCRSEHSIPQKEREKLALFCNVRSESVIAAYDLDSIYDAPLAYHKEGLDQAVLNAFEITPAPKPNLDVWKDVSERIHNPEGSVNIAIVGKYTQLEDAYKSIAEALTHGGMRNRVKVIIGWLDAEKFDTEAVEPHLEAVSYTHLRAHETLRYLVCRLLL
;
A
#
# COMPACT_ATOMS: atom_id res chain seq x y z
N MET A 1 -7.80 7.51 -4.69
CA MET A 1 -9.11 8.14 -5.08
C MET A 1 -9.73 8.83 -3.88
N CYS A 2 -10.25 10.07 -4.02
CA CYS A 2 -10.90 10.80 -2.93
C CYS A 2 -12.42 10.75 -3.09
N ILE A 3 -13.14 10.34 -2.04
CA ILE A 3 -14.62 10.28 -2.05
C ILE A 3 -15.23 11.67 -2.28
N ARG A 4 -14.61 12.73 -1.71
CA ARG A 4 -15.04 14.11 -1.90
C ARG A 4 -15.11 14.49 -3.38
N ASP A 5 -14.14 14.07 -4.17
CA ASP A 5 -14.09 14.43 -5.60
C ASP A 5 -15.22 13.74 -6.37
N ARG A 6 -15.60 12.51 -5.97
CA ARG A 6 -16.73 11.80 -6.58
C ARG A 6 -18.06 12.47 -6.25
N TYR A 7 -18.28 12.86 -4.99
CA TYR A 7 -19.46 13.63 -4.61
C TYR A 7 -19.50 15.00 -5.29
N SER A 8 -18.36 15.71 -5.38
CA SER A 8 -18.29 16.99 -6.07
C SER A 8 -18.67 16.86 -7.55
N SER A 9 -18.15 15.82 -8.23
CA SER A 9 -18.49 15.53 -9.63
C SER A 9 -20.00 15.32 -9.82
N VAL A 10 -20.62 14.50 -8.94
CA VAL A 10 -22.08 14.27 -9.00
C VAL A 10 -22.86 15.56 -8.79
N LEU A 11 -22.50 16.38 -7.80
CA LEU A 11 -23.16 17.65 -7.52
C LEU A 11 -22.99 18.65 -8.66
N GLU A 12 -21.84 18.71 -9.30
CA GLU A 12 -21.60 19.56 -10.46
C GLU A 12 -22.43 19.11 -11.67
N LYS A 13 -22.52 17.82 -11.93
CA LYS A 13 -23.37 17.24 -12.97
C LYS A 13 -24.85 17.55 -12.72
N GLU A 14 -25.31 17.44 -11.48
CA GLU A 14 -26.66 17.76 -11.10
C GLU A 14 -26.99 19.24 -11.35
N ARG A 15 -26.11 20.16 -10.91
CA ARG A 15 -26.28 21.59 -11.13
C ARG A 15 -26.27 22.01 -12.59
N ARG A 16 -25.57 21.29 -13.45
CA ARG A 16 -25.59 21.50 -14.91
C ARG A 16 -26.83 20.94 -15.58
N GLY A 17 -27.62 20.13 -14.86
CA GLY A 17 -28.81 19.48 -15.40
C GLY A 17 -28.53 18.17 -16.13
N ASP A 18 -27.36 17.58 -16.01
CA ASP A 18 -26.97 16.34 -16.71
C ASP A 18 -27.89 15.17 -16.37
N TYR A 19 -28.53 15.21 -15.19
CA TYR A 19 -29.47 14.16 -14.75
C TYR A 19 -30.95 14.44 -15.10
N LEU A 20 -31.24 15.50 -15.81
CA LEU A 20 -32.59 15.81 -16.32
C LEU A 20 -33.68 15.81 -15.23
N GLY A 21 -33.39 16.32 -14.04
CA GLY A 21 -34.33 16.41 -12.92
C GLY A 21 -34.59 15.10 -12.19
N LYS A 22 -33.82 14.05 -12.45
CA LYS A 22 -33.91 12.79 -11.69
C LYS A 22 -33.41 12.95 -10.26
N THR A 23 -33.97 12.20 -9.33
CA THR A 23 -33.46 12.13 -7.97
C THR A 23 -32.08 11.52 -7.93
N ILE A 24 -31.12 12.24 -7.35
CA ILE A 24 -29.74 11.78 -7.22
C ILE A 24 -29.59 10.99 -5.91
N GLN A 25 -28.91 9.84 -6.00
CA GLN A 25 -28.66 8.92 -4.89
C GLN A 25 -27.22 8.45 -4.92
N VAL A 26 -26.72 7.90 -3.81
CA VAL A 26 -25.40 7.30 -3.77
C VAL A 26 -25.30 6.15 -4.78
N VAL A 27 -26.29 5.29 -4.79
CA VAL A 27 -26.46 4.24 -5.80
C VAL A 27 -27.62 4.66 -6.72
N PRO A 28 -27.40 4.80 -8.05
CA PRO A 28 -26.19 4.46 -8.80
C PRO A 28 -25.23 5.64 -9.07
N HIS A 29 -25.55 6.89 -8.70
CA HIS A 29 -24.84 8.05 -9.25
C HIS A 29 -23.40 8.15 -8.73
N VAL A 30 -23.16 8.04 -7.41
CA VAL A 30 -21.80 8.09 -6.85
C VAL A 30 -21.04 6.79 -7.18
N THR A 31 -21.72 5.64 -7.13
CA THR A 31 -21.08 4.36 -7.49
C THR A 31 -20.66 4.33 -8.96
N ASN A 32 -21.42 4.94 -9.89
CA ASN A 32 -21.03 5.07 -11.28
C ASN A 32 -19.76 5.95 -11.43
N GLU A 33 -19.68 7.10 -10.75
CA GLU A 33 -18.47 7.93 -10.75
C GLU A 33 -17.24 7.18 -10.23
N ILE A 34 -17.41 6.28 -9.27
CA ILE A 34 -16.32 5.43 -8.76
C ILE A 34 -15.95 4.39 -9.81
N LYS A 35 -16.92 3.72 -10.44
CA LYS A 35 -16.68 2.72 -11.50
C LYS A 35 -16.00 3.34 -12.72
N ASP A 36 -16.48 4.50 -13.16
CA ASP A 36 -15.87 5.23 -14.26
C ASP A 36 -14.40 5.58 -13.98
N PHE A 37 -14.10 5.98 -12.74
CA PHE A 37 -12.72 6.25 -12.34
C PHE A 37 -11.84 4.98 -12.31
N ILE A 38 -12.38 3.86 -11.83
CA ILE A 38 -11.66 2.58 -11.82
C ILE A 38 -11.37 2.11 -13.25
N GLY A 39 -12.30 2.32 -14.18
CA GLY A 39 -12.16 1.90 -15.57
C GLY A 39 -11.26 2.80 -16.43
N ILE A 40 -10.69 3.91 -15.89
CA ILE A 40 -9.81 4.76 -16.67
C ILE A 40 -8.53 4.01 -17.04
N GLY A 41 -8.32 3.79 -18.36
CA GLY A 41 -7.10 3.16 -18.88
C GLY A 41 -7.06 1.64 -18.75
N ASP A 42 -8.19 0.97 -18.46
CA ASP A 42 -8.24 -0.48 -18.37
C ASP A 42 -7.93 -1.19 -19.71
N ASP A 43 -8.17 -0.54 -20.84
CA ASP A 43 -7.85 -1.05 -22.19
C ASP A 43 -6.35 -0.93 -22.55
N GLU A 44 -5.55 -0.21 -21.75
CA GLU A 44 -4.14 0.09 -22.05
C GLU A 44 -3.15 -0.79 -21.27
N VAL A 45 -3.64 -1.61 -20.33
CA VAL A 45 -2.81 -2.38 -19.42
C VAL A 45 -3.27 -3.84 -19.32
N ASP A 46 -2.32 -4.76 -19.08
CA ASP A 46 -2.64 -6.17 -18.86
C ASP A 46 -3.34 -6.41 -17.52
N PHE A 47 -2.94 -5.66 -16.49
CA PHE A 47 -3.51 -5.73 -15.14
C PHE A 47 -3.68 -4.34 -14.55
N MET A 48 -4.84 -4.10 -13.96
CA MET A 48 -5.11 -2.91 -13.17
C MET A 48 -5.28 -3.29 -11.70
N LEU A 49 -4.50 -2.67 -10.82
CA LEU A 49 -4.62 -2.84 -9.38
C LEU A 49 -5.38 -1.65 -8.79
N CYS A 50 -6.51 -1.95 -8.14
CA CYS A 50 -7.32 -0.96 -7.45
C CYS A 50 -7.32 -1.26 -5.96
N GLU A 51 -6.75 -0.36 -5.16
CA GLU A 51 -6.76 -0.47 -3.71
C GLU A 51 -7.95 0.31 -3.12
N ILE A 52 -8.75 -0.37 -2.30
CA ILE A 52 -9.77 0.25 -1.45
C ILE A 52 -9.18 0.34 -0.05
N GLY A 53 -8.92 1.55 0.40
CA GLY A 53 -8.39 1.81 1.73
C GLY A 53 -9.45 1.73 2.81
N GLY A 54 -9.01 1.61 4.06
CA GLY A 54 -9.87 1.48 5.24
C GLY A 54 -10.22 0.03 5.58
N THR A 55 -10.90 -0.12 6.71
CA THR A 55 -11.35 -1.43 7.21
C THR A 55 -12.69 -1.80 6.56
N VAL A 56 -12.84 -3.07 6.18
CA VAL A 56 -14.13 -3.59 5.70
C VAL A 56 -15.16 -3.46 6.81
N GLY A 57 -16.30 -2.85 6.49
CA GLY A 57 -17.37 -2.52 7.43
C GLY A 57 -17.40 -1.06 7.89
N ASP A 58 -16.38 -0.28 7.58
CA ASP A 58 -16.40 1.16 7.83
C ASP A 58 -17.42 1.87 6.94
N ILE A 59 -18.21 2.76 7.55
CA ILE A 59 -19.31 3.48 6.87
C ILE A 59 -18.79 4.27 5.66
N GLU A 60 -17.63 4.90 5.79
CA GLU A 60 -16.99 5.69 4.73
C GLU A 60 -16.61 4.86 3.52
N GLY A 61 -16.35 3.57 3.70
CA GLY A 61 -15.97 2.63 2.63
C GLY A 61 -17.15 2.09 1.82
N LEU A 62 -18.38 2.14 2.33
CA LEU A 62 -19.54 1.47 1.74
C LEU A 62 -19.78 1.83 0.25
N PRO A 63 -19.72 3.10 -0.20
CA PRO A 63 -19.90 3.42 -1.61
C PRO A 63 -18.85 2.79 -2.52
N PHE A 64 -17.61 2.63 -2.03
CA PHE A 64 -16.54 1.99 -2.77
C PHE A 64 -16.75 0.48 -2.88
N PHE A 65 -17.11 -0.18 -1.78
CA PHE A 65 -17.41 -1.61 -1.80
C PHE A 65 -18.59 -1.91 -2.72
N GLU A 66 -19.65 -1.12 -2.66
CA GLU A 66 -20.77 -1.28 -3.58
C GLU A 66 -20.37 -1.05 -5.03
N ALA A 67 -19.54 -0.04 -5.31
CA ALA A 67 -19.05 0.23 -6.66
C ALA A 67 -18.21 -0.91 -7.24
N ILE A 68 -17.25 -1.46 -6.47
CA ILE A 68 -16.42 -2.58 -6.95
C ILE A 68 -17.21 -3.88 -7.09
N ARG A 69 -18.20 -4.11 -6.21
CA ARG A 69 -19.14 -5.23 -6.35
C ARG A 69 -19.91 -5.14 -7.68
N GLN A 70 -20.46 -3.96 -7.99
CA GLN A 70 -21.16 -3.73 -9.26
C GLN A 70 -20.20 -3.85 -10.45
N PHE A 71 -19.03 -3.23 -10.37
CA PHE A 71 -18.00 -3.28 -11.43
C PHE A 71 -17.61 -4.71 -11.78
N SER A 72 -17.33 -5.52 -10.75
CA SER A 72 -17.02 -6.94 -10.95
C SER A 72 -18.16 -7.72 -11.60
N HIS A 73 -19.41 -7.39 -11.26
CA HIS A 73 -20.59 -8.06 -11.83
C HIS A 73 -20.86 -7.65 -13.29
N GLU A 74 -20.46 -6.44 -13.68
CA GLU A 74 -20.58 -5.91 -15.05
C GLU A 74 -19.49 -6.44 -15.99
N LYS A 75 -18.33 -6.86 -15.45
CA LYS A 75 -17.25 -7.46 -16.23
C LYS A 75 -17.49 -8.96 -16.50
N PRO A 76 -16.96 -9.51 -17.59
CA PRO A 76 -16.97 -10.95 -17.83
C PRO A 76 -16.34 -11.72 -16.66
N ARG A 77 -16.81 -12.93 -16.42
CA ARG A 77 -16.25 -13.80 -15.38
C ARG A 77 -14.75 -14.03 -15.60
N GLY A 78 -13.97 -13.99 -14.53
CA GLY A 78 -12.52 -14.16 -14.58
C GLY A 78 -11.74 -12.89 -14.95
N GLN A 79 -12.39 -11.74 -15.11
CA GLN A 79 -11.71 -10.47 -15.36
C GLN A 79 -11.54 -9.59 -14.11
N CYS A 80 -12.18 -9.93 -13.01
CA CYS A 80 -12.01 -9.26 -11.72
C CYS A 80 -11.66 -10.27 -10.65
N LEU A 81 -10.73 -9.91 -9.80
CA LEU A 81 -10.25 -10.71 -8.68
C LEU A 81 -10.26 -9.86 -7.42
N PHE A 82 -10.75 -10.44 -6.33
CA PHE A 82 -10.74 -9.79 -5.02
C PHE A 82 -9.66 -10.38 -4.13
N MET A 83 -8.66 -9.54 -3.83
CA MET A 83 -7.60 -9.86 -2.89
C MET A 83 -7.90 -9.15 -1.57
N HIS A 84 -8.10 -9.91 -0.50
CA HIS A 84 -8.43 -9.36 0.81
C HIS A 84 -7.23 -9.44 1.75
N LEU A 85 -6.78 -8.26 2.20
CA LEU A 85 -5.70 -8.14 3.17
C LEU A 85 -6.27 -8.20 4.59
N THR A 86 -5.77 -9.11 5.41
CA THR A 86 -6.22 -9.31 6.80
C THR A 86 -5.06 -9.36 7.78
N LEU A 87 -5.35 -9.13 9.05
CA LEU A 87 -4.40 -9.33 10.13
C LEU A 87 -4.60 -10.70 10.78
N LEU A 88 -3.51 -11.43 10.95
CA LEU A 88 -3.46 -12.71 11.62
C LEU A 88 -2.56 -12.57 12.89
N PRO A 89 -3.12 -12.10 14.02
CA PRO A 89 -2.32 -11.78 15.18
C PRO A 89 -1.83 -13.05 15.88
N PHE A 90 -0.61 -12.97 16.41
CA PHE A 90 -0.04 -13.97 17.31
C PHE A 90 -0.25 -13.53 18.77
N LEU A 91 -0.79 -14.41 19.58
CA LEU A 91 -0.95 -14.17 21.01
C LEU A 91 0.17 -14.82 21.79
N ASN A 92 1.12 -14.03 22.27
CA ASN A 92 2.26 -14.49 23.06
C ASN A 92 1.84 -15.30 24.30
N ALA A 93 0.74 -14.90 24.94
CA ALA A 93 0.23 -15.60 26.13
C ALA A 93 -0.23 -17.04 25.89
N SER A 94 -0.72 -17.35 24.69
CA SER A 94 -1.18 -18.71 24.33
C SER A 94 -0.25 -19.40 23.32
N GLY A 95 0.75 -18.69 22.78
CA GLY A 95 1.68 -19.24 21.81
C GLY A 95 1.04 -19.63 20.47
N GLU A 96 -0.05 -18.97 20.07
CA GLU A 96 -0.81 -19.37 18.89
C GLU A 96 -1.27 -18.21 18.02
N LEU A 97 -1.39 -18.44 16.71
CA LEU A 97 -2.02 -17.55 15.77
C LEU A 97 -3.55 -17.57 15.93
N LYS A 98 -4.18 -16.40 15.89
CA LYS A 98 -5.63 -16.26 15.98
C LYS A 98 -6.26 -16.02 14.61
N THR A 99 -6.92 -17.04 14.08
CA THR A 99 -7.60 -17.00 12.77
C THR A 99 -8.96 -16.30 12.81
N LYS A 100 -9.56 -16.10 13.97
CA LYS A 100 -10.89 -15.50 14.12
C LYS A 100 -11.01 -14.08 13.56
N PRO A 101 -10.07 -13.14 13.78
CA PRO A 101 -10.15 -11.80 13.19
C PRO A 101 -10.25 -11.84 11.66
N THR A 102 -9.42 -12.64 11.00
CA THR A 102 -9.48 -12.88 9.54
C THR A 102 -10.83 -13.44 9.11
N GLN A 103 -11.34 -14.46 9.80
CA GLN A 103 -12.65 -15.05 9.49
C GLN A 103 -13.78 -14.03 9.62
N HIS A 104 -13.75 -13.15 10.63
CA HIS A 104 -14.74 -12.09 10.80
C HIS A 104 -14.65 -11.05 9.70
N SER A 105 -13.44 -10.61 9.35
CA SER A 105 -13.22 -9.65 8.28
C SER A 105 -13.74 -10.17 6.92
N VAL A 106 -13.45 -11.43 6.60
CA VAL A 106 -13.96 -12.07 5.38
C VAL A 106 -15.49 -12.18 5.41
N LYS A 107 -16.07 -12.54 6.57
CA LYS A 107 -17.53 -12.64 6.71
C LYS A 107 -18.20 -11.28 6.49
N GLU A 108 -17.59 -10.21 6.97
CA GLU A 108 -18.08 -8.85 6.75
C GLU A 108 -18.03 -8.50 5.25
N LEU A 109 -16.93 -8.79 4.58
CA LEU A 109 -16.80 -8.59 3.13
C LEU A 109 -17.86 -9.39 2.35
N GLN A 110 -18.10 -10.64 2.73
CA GLN A 110 -19.14 -11.48 2.12
C GLN A 110 -20.54 -10.96 2.37
N SER A 111 -20.81 -10.30 3.50
CA SER A 111 -22.12 -9.69 3.79
C SER A 111 -22.47 -8.55 2.83
N ILE A 112 -21.44 -7.89 2.27
CA ILE A 112 -21.56 -6.86 1.23
C ILE A 112 -21.77 -7.49 -0.17
N GLY A 113 -21.60 -8.80 -0.29
CA GLY A 113 -21.73 -9.53 -1.56
C GLY A 113 -20.41 -9.68 -2.34
N ILE A 114 -19.27 -9.53 -1.68
CA ILE A 114 -17.94 -9.74 -2.24
C ILE A 114 -17.30 -10.96 -1.60
N ALA A 115 -16.92 -11.94 -2.41
CA ALA A 115 -16.14 -13.09 -1.95
C ALA A 115 -14.68 -12.91 -2.36
N PRO A 116 -13.71 -13.05 -1.43
CA PRO A 116 -12.30 -12.97 -1.81
C PRO A 116 -11.87 -14.21 -2.59
N ASP A 117 -11.03 -14.02 -3.58
CA ASP A 117 -10.36 -15.09 -4.33
C ASP A 117 -9.03 -15.46 -3.68
N ILE A 118 -8.35 -14.46 -3.11
CA ILE A 118 -7.07 -14.57 -2.43
C ILE A 118 -7.13 -13.87 -1.08
N LEU A 119 -6.59 -14.53 -0.06
CA LEU A 119 -6.35 -13.95 1.26
C LEU A 119 -4.87 -13.64 1.42
N VAL A 120 -4.54 -12.39 1.71
CA VAL A 120 -3.21 -11.97 2.11
C VAL A 120 -3.23 -11.72 3.61
N CYS A 121 -2.61 -12.62 4.35
CA CYS A 121 -2.65 -12.64 5.82
C CYS A 121 -1.38 -12.03 6.39
N ARG A 122 -1.44 -10.78 6.87
CA ARG A 122 -0.33 -10.16 7.57
C ARG A 122 -0.10 -10.85 8.91
N SER A 123 1.13 -11.29 9.15
CA SER A 123 1.51 -12.03 10.35
C SER A 123 2.98 -11.81 10.69
N GLU A 124 3.29 -11.67 11.97
CA GLU A 124 4.67 -11.63 12.47
C GLU A 124 5.34 -13.02 12.45
N HIS A 125 4.54 -14.09 12.45
CA HIS A 125 5.01 -15.46 12.51
C HIS A 125 4.59 -16.29 11.31
N SER A 126 5.32 -17.37 11.03
CA SER A 126 4.97 -18.33 9.98
C SER A 126 3.59 -18.92 10.21
N ILE A 127 2.79 -19.02 9.14
CA ILE A 127 1.44 -19.59 9.19
C ILE A 127 1.56 -21.09 8.93
N PRO A 128 1.33 -21.96 9.93
CA PRO A 128 1.36 -23.41 9.75
C PRO A 128 0.31 -23.89 8.72
N GLN A 129 0.58 -24.99 8.07
CA GLN A 129 -0.32 -25.56 7.05
C GLN A 129 -1.74 -25.80 7.61
N LYS A 130 -1.84 -26.28 8.84
CA LYS A 130 -3.13 -26.49 9.53
C LYS A 130 -3.95 -25.20 9.64
N GLU A 131 -3.30 -24.07 9.92
CA GLU A 131 -4.00 -22.77 10.03
C GLU A 131 -4.35 -22.21 8.65
N ARG A 132 -3.55 -22.47 7.61
CA ARG A 132 -3.89 -22.16 6.20
C ARG A 132 -5.13 -22.92 5.76
N GLU A 133 -5.19 -24.23 6.01
CA GLU A 133 -6.35 -25.07 5.68
C GLU A 133 -7.61 -24.62 6.42
N LYS A 134 -7.46 -24.26 7.70
CA LYS A 134 -8.56 -23.71 8.50
C LYS A 134 -9.07 -22.37 7.94
N LEU A 135 -8.17 -21.45 7.58
CA LEU A 135 -8.55 -20.20 6.93
C LEU A 135 -9.23 -20.46 5.58
N ALA A 136 -8.67 -21.33 4.77
CA ALA A 136 -9.23 -21.71 3.48
C ALA A 136 -10.68 -22.22 3.62
N LEU A 137 -10.92 -23.12 4.58
CA LEU A 137 -12.24 -23.68 4.85
C LEU A 137 -13.25 -22.61 5.31
N PHE A 138 -12.87 -21.79 6.31
CA PHE A 138 -13.81 -20.80 6.90
C PHE A 138 -14.02 -19.55 6.05
N CYS A 139 -13.06 -19.23 5.19
CA CYS A 139 -13.12 -18.05 4.31
C CYS A 139 -13.55 -18.41 2.88
N ASN A 140 -13.76 -19.70 2.59
CA ASN A 140 -14.18 -20.18 1.28
C ASN A 140 -13.21 -19.80 0.15
N VAL A 141 -11.92 -19.96 0.42
CA VAL A 141 -10.82 -19.80 -0.56
C VAL A 141 -10.03 -21.09 -0.70
N ARG A 142 -9.24 -21.23 -1.76
CA ARG A 142 -8.34 -22.37 -1.88
C ARG A 142 -7.17 -22.25 -0.89
N SER A 143 -6.61 -23.36 -0.43
CA SER A 143 -5.48 -23.35 0.51
C SER A 143 -4.25 -22.65 -0.06
N GLU A 144 -3.98 -22.83 -1.36
CA GLU A 144 -2.92 -22.17 -2.11
C GLU A 144 -3.16 -20.65 -2.31
N SER A 145 -4.39 -20.18 -2.10
CA SER A 145 -4.75 -18.76 -2.15
C SER A 145 -4.67 -18.07 -0.78
N VAL A 146 -4.23 -18.76 0.27
CA VAL A 146 -3.92 -18.17 1.57
C VAL A 146 -2.44 -17.82 1.62
N ILE A 147 -2.13 -16.57 1.38
CA ILE A 147 -0.78 -16.03 1.24
C ILE A 147 -0.36 -15.38 2.56
N ALA A 148 0.81 -15.71 3.06
CA ALA A 148 1.38 -15.03 4.21
C ALA A 148 2.07 -13.72 3.77
N ALA A 149 1.77 -12.65 4.48
CA ALA A 149 2.45 -11.37 4.38
C ALA A 149 3.20 -11.12 5.68
N TYR A 150 4.46 -11.51 5.72
CA TYR A 150 5.29 -11.33 6.90
C TYR A 150 5.75 -9.88 7.03
N ASP A 151 6.02 -9.46 8.27
CA ASP A 151 6.75 -8.23 8.50
C ASP A 151 8.18 -8.40 8.00
N LEU A 152 8.62 -7.47 7.16
CA LEU A 152 9.91 -7.50 6.48
C LEU A 152 10.76 -6.33 6.97
N ASP A 153 12.07 -6.52 7.01
CA ASP A 153 13.03 -5.47 7.36
C ASP A 153 13.02 -4.32 6.34
N SER A 154 12.67 -4.64 5.10
CA SER A 154 12.52 -3.67 4.03
C SER A 154 11.29 -4.00 3.16
N ILE A 155 10.51 -2.98 2.80
CA ILE A 155 9.39 -3.13 1.87
C ILE A 155 9.84 -3.58 0.48
N TYR A 156 11.09 -3.36 0.13
CA TYR A 156 11.69 -3.76 -1.16
C TYR A 156 11.96 -5.28 -1.25
N ASP A 157 11.89 -5.99 -0.13
CA ASP A 157 11.94 -7.45 -0.10
C ASP A 157 10.57 -8.09 -0.40
N ALA A 158 9.49 -7.30 -0.35
CA ALA A 158 8.12 -7.81 -0.52
C ALA A 158 7.89 -8.56 -1.84
N PRO A 159 8.40 -8.12 -3.02
CA PRO A 159 8.22 -8.87 -4.25
C PRO A 159 8.82 -10.27 -4.20
N LEU A 160 9.99 -10.42 -3.56
CA LEU A 160 10.66 -11.72 -3.39
C LEU A 160 9.91 -12.61 -2.38
N ALA A 161 9.46 -12.01 -1.28
CA ALA A 161 8.71 -12.72 -0.23
C ALA A 161 7.35 -13.21 -0.77
N TYR A 162 6.61 -12.37 -1.47
CA TYR A 162 5.31 -12.76 -2.05
C TYR A 162 5.44 -13.77 -3.17
N HIS A 163 6.49 -13.68 -4.00
CA HIS A 163 6.77 -14.72 -4.98
C HIS A 163 7.06 -16.07 -4.30
N LYS A 164 7.86 -16.07 -3.24
CA LYS A 164 8.16 -17.28 -2.45
C LYS A 164 6.89 -17.89 -1.84
N GLU A 165 5.94 -17.07 -1.41
CA GLU A 165 4.64 -17.48 -0.88
C GLU A 165 3.65 -17.91 -1.99
N GLY A 166 3.96 -17.66 -3.27
CA GLY A 166 3.16 -18.06 -4.42
C GLY A 166 2.03 -17.12 -4.78
N LEU A 167 2.10 -15.83 -4.37
CA LEU A 167 1.06 -14.84 -4.66
C LEU A 167 0.86 -14.65 -6.17
N ASP A 168 1.93 -14.51 -6.92
CA ASP A 168 1.91 -14.36 -8.37
C ASP A 168 1.22 -15.55 -9.04
N GLN A 169 1.57 -16.78 -8.62
CA GLN A 169 0.95 -17.98 -9.15
C GLN A 169 -0.55 -18.06 -8.77
N ALA A 170 -0.91 -17.68 -7.54
CA ALA A 170 -2.31 -17.65 -7.12
C ALA A 170 -3.14 -16.67 -7.96
N VAL A 171 -2.58 -15.49 -8.27
CA VAL A 171 -3.22 -14.48 -9.15
C VAL A 171 -3.39 -15.03 -10.57
N LEU A 172 -2.33 -15.58 -11.17
CA LEU A 172 -2.39 -16.14 -12.52
C LEU A 172 -3.37 -17.31 -12.63
N ASN A 173 -3.41 -18.16 -11.60
CA ASN A 173 -4.38 -19.26 -11.54
C ASN A 173 -5.82 -18.78 -11.42
N ALA A 174 -6.06 -17.70 -10.65
CA ALA A 174 -7.38 -17.12 -10.49
C ALA A 174 -7.90 -16.45 -11.77
N PHE A 175 -7.01 -15.88 -12.59
CA PHE A 175 -7.32 -15.37 -13.93
C PHE A 175 -7.26 -16.44 -15.03
N GLU A 176 -7.02 -17.71 -14.69
CA GLU A 176 -6.92 -18.83 -15.64
C GLU A 176 -5.83 -18.62 -16.73
N ILE A 177 -4.78 -17.87 -16.40
CA ILE A 177 -3.66 -17.59 -17.31
C ILE A 177 -2.71 -18.79 -17.33
N THR A 178 -2.76 -19.56 -18.43
CA THR A 178 -1.92 -20.74 -18.63
C THR A 178 -1.36 -20.79 -20.04
N PRO A 179 -0.06 -21.07 -20.24
CA PRO A 179 0.95 -21.31 -19.20
C PRO A 179 1.31 -20.02 -18.45
N ALA A 180 1.56 -20.13 -17.14
CA ALA A 180 2.00 -19.02 -16.34
C ALA A 180 3.40 -18.56 -16.78
N PRO A 181 3.64 -17.28 -17.09
CA PRO A 181 4.97 -16.77 -17.38
C PRO A 181 5.87 -16.86 -16.14
N LYS A 182 7.16 -17.15 -16.33
CA LYS A 182 8.11 -17.11 -15.23
C LYS A 182 8.48 -15.65 -14.94
N PRO A 183 8.34 -15.18 -13.70
CA PRO A 183 8.70 -13.81 -13.36
C PRO A 183 10.22 -13.62 -13.42
N ASN A 184 10.67 -12.47 -13.90
CA ASN A 184 12.07 -12.05 -13.75
C ASN A 184 12.17 -11.14 -12.52
N LEU A 185 12.76 -11.65 -11.46
CA LEU A 185 12.95 -10.96 -10.19
C LEU A 185 14.39 -10.47 -9.96
N ASP A 186 15.24 -10.46 -10.98
CA ASP A 186 16.66 -10.15 -10.81
C ASP A 186 16.89 -8.70 -10.36
N VAL A 187 16.05 -7.78 -10.81
CA VAL A 187 16.07 -6.38 -10.34
C VAL A 187 15.78 -6.31 -8.83
N TRP A 188 14.78 -7.03 -8.36
CA TRP A 188 14.40 -7.05 -6.94
C TRP A 188 15.46 -7.73 -6.07
N LYS A 189 16.12 -8.77 -6.57
CA LYS A 189 17.26 -9.41 -5.89
C LYS A 189 18.43 -8.43 -5.75
N ASP A 190 18.77 -7.69 -6.82
CA ASP A 190 19.84 -6.68 -6.77
C ASP A 190 19.50 -5.53 -5.80
N VAL A 191 18.23 -5.08 -5.77
CA VAL A 191 17.77 -4.07 -4.80
C VAL A 191 17.88 -4.58 -3.37
N SER A 192 17.41 -5.79 -3.09
CA SER A 192 17.49 -6.44 -1.77
C SER A 192 18.96 -6.59 -1.33
N GLU A 193 19.84 -7.04 -2.24
CA GLU A 193 21.27 -7.18 -1.96
C GLU A 193 21.92 -5.84 -1.57
N ARG A 194 21.60 -4.76 -2.27
CA ARG A 194 22.13 -3.42 -1.98
C ARG A 194 21.66 -2.86 -0.65
N ILE A 195 20.47 -3.22 -0.21
CA ILE A 195 19.91 -2.80 1.09
C ILE A 195 20.58 -3.54 2.23
N HIS A 196 20.70 -4.86 2.11
CA HIS A 196 21.20 -5.70 3.20
C HIS A 196 22.73 -5.76 3.28
N ASN A 197 23.41 -5.58 2.15
CA ASN A 197 24.88 -5.66 2.05
C ASN A 197 25.48 -4.37 1.44
N PRO A 198 25.31 -3.21 2.11
CA PRO A 198 25.91 -1.96 1.64
C PRO A 198 27.43 -1.99 1.76
N GLU A 199 28.13 -1.39 0.80
CA GLU A 199 29.61 -1.31 0.78
C GLU A 199 30.16 -0.25 1.75
N GLY A 200 29.29 0.62 2.29
CA GLY A 200 29.66 1.67 3.23
C GLY A 200 28.44 2.37 3.80
N SER A 201 28.66 3.48 4.50
CA SER A 201 27.59 4.31 5.03
C SER A 201 27.87 5.79 4.85
N VAL A 202 26.81 6.58 4.77
CA VAL A 202 26.87 8.04 4.70
C VAL A 202 25.88 8.62 5.71
N ASN A 203 26.31 9.61 6.49
CA ASN A 203 25.49 10.31 7.45
C ASN A 203 24.91 11.58 6.82
N ILE A 204 23.61 11.73 6.81
CA ILE A 204 22.92 12.90 6.27
C ILE A 204 22.07 13.52 7.37
N ALA A 205 22.30 14.81 7.66
CA ALA A 205 21.46 15.57 8.57
C ALA A 205 20.33 16.26 7.77
N ILE A 206 19.11 16.10 8.25
CA ILE A 206 17.96 16.86 7.78
C ILE A 206 17.58 17.83 8.89
N VAL A 207 17.72 19.11 8.62
CA VAL A 207 17.32 20.17 9.53
C VAL A 207 15.96 20.70 9.10
N GLY A 208 15.00 20.68 10.00
CA GLY A 208 13.64 21.12 9.68
C GLY A 208 12.78 21.35 10.93
N LYS A 209 11.56 21.82 10.72
CA LYS A 209 10.54 21.90 11.77
C LYS A 209 9.75 20.62 11.84
N TYR A 210 9.26 20.27 13.03
CA TYR A 210 8.41 19.08 13.24
C TYR A 210 9.09 17.76 12.81
N THR A 211 10.40 17.66 12.99
CA THR A 211 11.20 16.48 12.61
C THR A 211 10.80 15.20 13.36
N GLN A 212 9.99 15.31 14.42
CA GLN A 212 9.41 14.18 15.14
C GLN A 212 8.20 13.56 14.41
N LEU A 213 7.64 14.23 13.39
CA LEU A 213 6.56 13.72 12.56
C LEU A 213 7.14 13.04 11.33
N GLU A 214 7.47 11.76 11.46
CA GLU A 214 8.12 10.96 10.40
C GLU A 214 7.36 11.02 9.06
N ASP A 215 6.03 11.01 9.09
CA ASP A 215 5.20 11.07 7.89
C ASP A 215 5.40 12.34 7.06
N ALA A 216 5.71 13.47 7.71
CA ALA A 216 5.94 14.73 6.99
C ALA A 216 7.21 14.70 6.11
N TYR A 217 8.15 13.82 6.45
CA TYR A 217 9.46 13.70 5.81
C TYR A 217 9.65 12.38 5.04
N LYS A 218 8.63 11.52 5.01
CA LYS A 218 8.71 10.19 4.41
C LYS A 218 9.26 10.21 2.97
N SER A 219 8.78 11.12 2.13
CA SER A 219 9.23 11.20 0.73
C SER A 219 10.71 11.53 0.58
N ILE A 220 11.27 12.38 1.46
CA ILE A 220 12.70 12.70 1.41
C ILE A 220 13.54 11.57 1.99
N ALA A 221 13.08 10.92 3.05
CA ALA A 221 13.74 9.75 3.61
C ALA A 221 13.83 8.63 2.58
N GLU A 222 12.72 8.34 1.87
CA GLU A 222 12.70 7.36 0.79
C GLU A 222 13.61 7.75 -0.37
N ALA A 223 13.60 9.01 -0.80
CA ALA A 223 14.50 9.48 -1.86
C ALA A 223 15.98 9.32 -1.49
N LEU A 224 16.35 9.58 -0.24
CA LEU A 224 17.70 9.37 0.26
C LEU A 224 18.05 7.87 0.33
N THR A 225 17.13 7.04 0.75
CA THR A 225 17.27 5.59 0.75
C THR A 225 17.51 5.06 -0.67
N HIS A 226 16.74 5.52 -1.66
CA HIS A 226 16.96 5.18 -3.08
C HIS A 226 18.35 5.64 -3.57
N GLY A 227 18.78 6.85 -3.17
CA GLY A 227 20.11 7.34 -3.46
C GLY A 227 21.20 6.44 -2.87
N GLY A 228 20.99 5.98 -1.64
CA GLY A 228 21.86 5.01 -0.97
C GLY A 228 21.95 3.69 -1.72
N MET A 229 20.81 3.09 -2.07
CA MET A 229 20.75 1.86 -2.87
C MET A 229 21.50 2.00 -4.19
N ARG A 230 21.29 3.12 -4.88
CA ARG A 230 21.98 3.39 -6.15
C ARG A 230 23.49 3.39 -6.00
N ASN A 231 24.00 3.94 -4.90
CA ASN A 231 25.43 4.09 -4.61
C ASN A 231 26.00 2.96 -3.73
N ARG A 232 25.22 1.91 -3.42
CA ARG A 232 25.60 0.80 -2.54
C ARG A 232 26.06 1.23 -1.14
N VAL A 233 25.47 2.31 -0.61
CA VAL A 233 25.78 2.81 0.73
C VAL A 233 24.51 2.85 1.58
N LYS A 234 24.68 2.60 2.88
CA LYS A 234 23.60 2.80 3.87
C LYS A 234 23.52 4.28 4.19
N VAL A 235 22.35 4.88 3.99
CA VAL A 235 22.09 6.25 4.43
C VAL A 235 21.60 6.23 5.87
N ILE A 236 22.28 6.98 6.73
CA ILE A 236 21.90 7.20 8.12
C ILE A 236 21.39 8.63 8.22
N ILE A 237 20.09 8.79 8.50
CA ILE A 237 19.46 10.10 8.55
C ILE A 237 19.43 10.57 10.00
N GLY A 238 20.07 11.70 10.26
CA GLY A 238 19.97 12.46 11.51
C GLY A 238 18.90 13.54 11.38
N TRP A 239 17.88 13.48 12.20
CA TRP A 239 16.81 14.47 12.24
C TRP A 239 17.14 15.56 13.25
N LEU A 240 17.31 16.79 12.78
CA LEU A 240 17.63 17.94 13.60
C LEU A 240 16.49 18.96 13.57
N ASP A 241 16.01 19.32 14.75
CA ASP A 241 14.99 20.34 14.88
C ASP A 241 15.60 21.72 14.74
N ALA A 242 15.16 22.49 13.76
CA ALA A 242 15.66 23.83 13.50
C ALA A 242 15.47 24.79 14.71
N GLU A 243 14.44 24.59 15.53
CA GLU A 243 14.16 25.45 16.69
C GLU A 243 15.20 25.28 17.80
N LYS A 244 15.91 24.16 17.86
CA LYS A 244 16.99 23.93 18.82
C LYS A 244 18.20 24.82 18.54
N PHE A 245 18.44 25.17 17.28
CA PHE A 245 19.59 25.99 16.89
C PHE A 245 19.45 27.48 17.22
N ASP A 246 18.29 27.90 17.69
CA ASP A 246 18.13 29.25 18.25
C ASP A 246 18.83 29.39 19.63
N THR A 247 19.10 28.27 20.31
CA THR A 247 19.64 28.23 21.67
C THR A 247 20.89 27.37 21.83
N GLU A 248 21.17 26.47 20.90
CA GLU A 248 22.30 25.51 20.94
C GLU A 248 23.31 25.80 19.83
N ALA A 249 24.58 25.50 20.08
CA ALA A 249 25.62 25.56 19.05
C ALA A 249 25.38 24.49 17.98
N VAL A 250 25.54 24.86 16.70
CA VAL A 250 25.23 24.01 15.55
C VAL A 250 26.36 22.99 15.31
N GLU A 251 27.61 23.37 15.54
CA GLU A 251 28.80 22.60 15.20
C GLU A 251 28.82 21.17 15.77
N PRO A 252 28.50 20.92 17.06
CA PRO A 252 28.53 19.57 17.62
C PRO A 252 27.52 18.64 16.98
N HIS A 253 26.43 19.16 16.45
CA HIS A 253 25.36 18.36 15.83
C HIS A 253 25.70 17.94 14.37
N LEU A 254 26.69 18.63 13.76
CA LEU A 254 27.08 18.41 12.36
C LEU A 254 28.44 17.75 12.19
N GLU A 255 29.20 17.52 13.28
CA GLU A 255 30.57 17.01 13.25
C GLU A 255 30.74 15.69 12.49
N ALA A 256 29.74 14.79 12.58
CA ALA A 256 29.78 13.47 11.93
C ALA A 256 28.93 13.40 10.63
N VAL A 257 28.51 14.57 10.11
CA VAL A 257 27.56 14.62 8.99
C VAL A 257 28.31 14.81 7.66
N SER A 258 28.00 13.92 6.71
CA SER A 258 28.58 14.00 5.34
C SER A 258 27.86 15.03 4.47
N TYR A 259 26.56 15.27 4.74
CA TYR A 259 25.72 16.21 4.00
C TYR A 259 24.57 16.73 4.86
N THR A 260 24.21 18.01 4.72
CA THR A 260 23.09 18.63 5.43
C THR A 260 22.05 19.14 4.43
N HIS A 261 20.78 18.79 4.64
CA HIS A 261 19.65 19.32 3.90
C HIS A 261 18.76 20.18 4.80
N LEU A 262 18.50 21.41 4.34
CA LEU A 262 17.61 22.34 5.03
C LEU A 262 16.25 22.36 4.33
N ARG A 263 15.19 22.07 5.07
CA ARG A 263 13.82 22.20 4.58
C ARG A 263 13.03 23.14 5.49
N ALA A 264 12.70 24.33 4.97
CA ALA A 264 11.75 25.22 5.62
C ALA A 264 10.34 24.91 5.14
N HIS A 265 9.40 24.80 6.06
CA HIS A 265 7.99 24.53 5.75
C HIS A 265 7.29 25.68 5.01
N GLU A 266 7.90 26.88 5.02
CA GLU A 266 7.30 28.14 4.51
C GLU A 266 8.03 28.71 3.29
N THR A 267 8.96 28.00 2.68
CA THR A 267 9.58 28.49 1.45
C THR A 267 8.58 28.37 0.31
N LEU A 268 8.13 29.52 -0.15
CA LEU A 268 7.50 29.70 -1.45
C LEU A 268 8.29 28.90 -2.50
N ARG A 269 7.58 28.32 -3.43
CA ARG A 269 8.02 27.38 -4.50
C ARG A 269 9.27 27.82 -5.31
N TYR A 270 9.89 28.98 -5.00
CA TYR A 270 10.96 29.60 -5.74
C TYR A 270 12.30 29.72 -5.00
N LEU A 271 12.37 29.35 -3.73
CA LEU A 271 13.62 29.35 -2.98
C LEU A 271 14.19 27.93 -2.90
N VAL A 272 14.70 27.45 -4.01
CA VAL A 272 15.67 26.36 -4.02
C VAL A 272 17.01 26.94 -3.62
N CYS A 273 17.43 26.74 -2.39
CA CYS A 273 18.81 27.01 -2.00
C CYS A 273 19.71 26.03 -2.76
N ARG A 274 20.27 26.49 -3.88
CA ARG A 274 21.45 25.85 -4.48
C ARG A 274 22.63 26.17 -3.57
N LEU A 275 22.98 25.25 -2.70
CA LEU A 275 24.35 25.17 -2.21
C LEU A 275 25.16 24.54 -3.36
N LEU A 276 25.75 25.41 -4.16
CA LEU A 276 26.88 25.06 -5.03
C LEU A 276 28.11 25.01 -4.13
N LEU A 277 28.69 23.82 -3.99
CA LEU A 277 30.11 23.67 -3.74
C LEU A 277 30.85 23.82 -5.05
#